data_7023fe33ae7749301f0f633d5f16bda2
#
_entry.id   7023fe33ae7749301f0f633d5f16bda2
#
_cell.length_a   1.000
_cell.length_b   1.000
_cell.length_c   1.000
_cell.angle_alpha   90.00
_cell.angle_beta   90.00
_cell.angle_gamma   90.00
#
_symmetry.space_group_name_H-M   'P 1'
#
loop_
_entity.id
_entity.type
_entity.pdbx_description
1 polymer ?
#
loop_
_entity_poly.entity_id
_entity_poly.type
_entity_poly.pdbx_seq_one_letter_code
_entity_poly.pdbx_strand_id
1 'polypeptide(L)'
;ITTVGLKRLAVATLFACGIVHAQSTVPVMQPTEGDFEARDFHFQSGQTLPTVKLHYATLGTPTRGADGKVNNAVLLLHGTTGTGRAYLTPLMQKELFAAGQPLDASRYYIIMPDGIGRGGSSKPSDALRANFPRYGYNDVVEGHYRLLTEGLKVDHLRLVLGTSMG
;
A
#
# COMPACT_ATOMS: atom_id res chain seq x y z
N ILE A 1 1.09 27.58 -86.38
CA ILE A 1 2.10 27.11 -85.42
C ILE A 1 1.56 27.45 -84.01
N THR A 2 1.00 26.51 -83.31
CA THR A 2 0.30 26.64 -82.01
C THR A 2 1.14 26.10 -80.92
N THR A 3 1.55 26.93 -79.97
CA THR A 3 2.38 26.56 -78.84
C THR A 3 1.47 26.09 -77.65
N VAL A 4 1.60 24.85 -77.25
CA VAL A 4 0.88 24.27 -76.08
C VAL A 4 1.67 24.56 -74.85
N GLY A 5 1.11 25.34 -73.92
CA GLY A 5 1.68 25.65 -72.63
C GLY A 5 1.44 24.54 -71.64
N LEU A 6 2.52 23.95 -71.07
CA LEU A 6 2.50 22.91 -70.07
C LEU A 6 2.32 23.54 -68.70
N LYS A 7 1.15 23.37 -68.09
CA LYS A 7 0.90 23.75 -66.64
C LYS A 7 1.52 22.75 -65.73
N ARG A 8 2.53 23.17 -64.95
CA ARG A 8 3.12 22.36 -63.85
C ARG A 8 2.18 22.40 -62.64
N LEU A 9 1.70 21.24 -62.28
CA LEU A 9 0.91 21.03 -61.06
C LEU A 9 1.90 20.80 -59.88
N ALA A 10 1.95 21.72 -58.91
CA ALA A 10 2.73 21.56 -57.68
C ALA A 10 1.90 20.78 -56.67
N VAL A 11 2.34 19.59 -56.36
CA VAL A 11 1.76 18.77 -55.26
C VAL A 11 2.46 19.18 -53.97
N ALA A 12 1.74 19.86 -53.07
CA ALA A 12 2.22 20.17 -51.73
C ALA A 12 1.95 18.98 -50.82
N THR A 13 2.99 18.27 -50.43
CA THR A 13 2.91 17.18 -49.46
C THR A 13 2.95 17.79 -48.05
N LEU A 14 1.78 17.79 -47.38
CA LEU A 14 1.67 18.15 -45.96
C LEU A 14 2.22 17.00 -45.09
N PHE A 15 3.39 17.18 -44.50
CA PHE A 15 3.89 16.31 -43.41
C PHE A 15 3.14 16.66 -42.12
N ALA A 16 2.16 15.84 -41.76
CA ALA A 16 1.57 15.89 -40.41
C ALA A 16 2.57 15.31 -39.41
N CYS A 17 3.27 16.18 -38.69
CA CYS A 17 4.11 15.78 -37.56
C CYS A 17 3.20 15.38 -36.40
N GLY A 18 2.89 14.10 -36.29
CA GLY A 18 2.16 13.53 -35.14
C GLY A 18 3.02 13.64 -33.89
N ILE A 19 2.64 14.52 -32.95
CA ILE A 19 3.24 14.56 -31.62
C ILE A 19 2.78 13.31 -30.87
N VAL A 20 3.61 12.29 -30.83
CA VAL A 20 3.41 11.13 -29.95
C VAL A 20 3.66 11.60 -28.52
N HIS A 21 2.58 11.85 -27.79
CA HIS A 21 2.67 12.04 -26.34
C HIS A 21 3.06 10.69 -25.73
N ALA A 22 4.33 10.52 -25.40
CA ALA A 22 4.78 9.43 -24.56
C ALA A 22 4.13 9.63 -23.18
N GLN A 23 3.10 8.87 -22.87
CA GLN A 23 2.56 8.79 -21.52
C GLN A 23 3.65 8.10 -20.68
N SER A 24 4.30 8.88 -19.82
CA SER A 24 5.20 8.35 -18.81
C SER A 24 4.38 7.46 -17.85
N THR A 25 4.40 6.16 -18.09
CA THR A 25 3.83 5.21 -17.16
C THR A 25 4.76 5.16 -15.94
N VAL A 26 4.33 5.74 -14.82
CA VAL A 26 5.04 5.57 -13.54
C VAL A 26 5.07 4.07 -13.24
N PRO A 27 6.24 3.46 -13.02
CA PRO A 27 6.32 2.05 -12.69
C PRO A 27 5.49 1.77 -11.44
N VAL A 28 4.57 0.80 -11.51
CA VAL A 28 3.78 0.37 -10.36
C VAL A 28 4.71 -0.37 -9.41
N MET A 29 4.89 0.18 -8.20
CA MET A 29 5.69 -0.46 -7.16
C MET A 29 5.01 -1.76 -6.72
N GLN A 30 5.81 -2.83 -6.64
CA GLN A 30 5.33 -4.10 -6.12
C GLN A 30 5.58 -4.14 -4.61
N PRO A 31 4.54 -4.35 -3.78
CA PRO A 31 4.72 -4.49 -2.35
C PRO A 31 5.36 -5.84 -2.02
N THR A 32 6.07 -5.88 -0.89
CA THR A 32 6.36 -7.14 -0.20
C THR A 32 5.20 -7.45 0.72
N GLU A 33 4.62 -8.63 0.61
CA GLU A 33 3.51 -9.08 1.45
C GLU A 33 3.98 -10.16 2.43
N GLY A 34 3.33 -10.22 3.58
CA GLY A 34 3.63 -11.20 4.61
C GLY A 34 2.48 -11.41 5.57
N ASP A 35 2.58 -12.48 6.33
CA ASP A 35 1.67 -12.83 7.41
C ASP A 35 2.47 -12.89 8.73
N PHE A 36 1.90 -12.35 9.80
CA PHE A 36 2.40 -12.50 11.17
C PHE A 36 1.36 -13.22 12.00
N GLU A 37 1.78 -14.21 12.79
CA GLU A 37 0.93 -14.96 13.68
C GLU A 37 1.11 -14.46 15.13
N ALA A 38 0.12 -13.69 15.61
CA ALA A 38 0.04 -13.31 17.00
C ALA A 38 -0.50 -14.50 17.83
N ARG A 39 0.37 -15.16 18.60
CA ARG A 39 0.00 -16.31 19.43
C ARG A 39 -0.67 -15.86 20.72
N ASP A 40 -1.54 -16.73 21.28
CA ASP A 40 -2.25 -16.50 22.54
C ASP A 40 -2.90 -15.11 22.59
N PHE A 41 -3.73 -14.83 21.58
CA PHE A 41 -4.33 -13.50 21.42
C PHE A 41 -5.55 -13.36 22.33
N HIS A 42 -5.48 -12.45 23.28
CA HIS A 42 -6.55 -12.14 24.23
C HIS A 42 -7.37 -10.96 23.73
N PHE A 43 -8.65 -11.19 23.47
CA PHE A 43 -9.59 -10.15 23.05
C PHE A 43 -10.17 -9.41 24.27
N GLN A 44 -10.56 -8.14 24.07
CA GLN A 44 -11.23 -7.33 25.10
C GLN A 44 -12.54 -7.96 25.58
N SER A 45 -13.15 -8.82 24.76
CA SER A 45 -14.33 -9.62 25.15
C SER A 45 -14.04 -10.72 26.19
N GLY A 46 -12.78 -10.92 26.59
CA GLY A 46 -12.34 -11.98 27.48
C GLY A 46 -12.11 -13.33 26.79
N GLN A 47 -12.40 -13.42 25.49
CA GLN A 47 -12.14 -14.62 24.68
C GLN A 47 -10.67 -14.66 24.23
N THR A 48 -10.14 -15.85 23.97
CA THR A 48 -8.77 -16.04 23.49
C THR A 48 -8.76 -16.91 22.25
N LEU A 49 -7.92 -16.57 21.26
CA LEU A 49 -7.57 -17.46 20.18
C LEU A 49 -6.11 -17.89 20.30
N PRO A 50 -5.79 -19.16 20.03
CA PRO A 50 -4.39 -19.64 20.03
C PRO A 50 -3.51 -18.85 19.06
N THR A 51 -4.10 -18.41 17.94
CA THR A 51 -3.40 -17.63 16.92
C THR A 51 -4.36 -16.68 16.21
N VAL A 52 -3.93 -15.44 16.03
CA VAL A 52 -4.54 -14.46 15.14
C VAL A 52 -3.52 -14.12 14.05
N LYS A 53 -3.85 -14.42 12.82
CA LYS A 53 -3.04 -14.05 11.67
C LYS A 53 -3.29 -12.59 11.30
N LEU A 54 -2.23 -11.85 11.06
CA LEU A 54 -2.26 -10.48 10.58
C LEU A 54 -1.49 -10.39 9.26
N HIS A 55 -2.22 -10.15 8.20
CA HIS A 55 -1.66 -9.93 6.87
C HIS A 55 -1.22 -8.47 6.72
N TYR A 56 -0.14 -8.25 5.99
CA TYR A 56 0.36 -6.90 5.73
C TYR A 56 1.08 -6.82 4.39
N ALA A 57 1.12 -5.60 3.85
CA ALA A 57 1.95 -5.24 2.71
C ALA A 57 2.94 -4.15 3.12
N THR A 58 4.13 -4.13 2.51
CA THR A 58 5.12 -3.08 2.76
C THR A 58 5.69 -2.53 1.46
N LEU A 59 6.11 -1.25 1.50
CA LEU A 59 6.97 -0.63 0.50
C LEU A 59 8.23 -0.09 1.19
N GLY A 60 9.33 -0.06 0.44
CA GLY A 60 10.62 0.38 0.96
C GLY A 60 11.25 -0.63 1.93
N THR A 61 12.28 -0.19 2.65
CA THR A 61 13.05 -1.03 3.56
C THR A 61 13.26 -0.33 4.92
N PRO A 62 13.29 -1.10 6.04
CA PRO A 62 13.57 -0.52 7.33
C PRO A 62 15.03 -0.01 7.41
N THR A 63 15.19 1.24 7.85
CA THR A 63 16.48 1.83 8.17
C THR A 63 16.65 1.89 9.67
N ARG A 64 17.79 1.44 10.19
CA ARG A 64 18.07 1.45 11.63
C ARG A 64 19.07 2.56 12.00
N GLY A 65 18.76 3.24 13.09
CA GLY A 65 19.65 4.20 13.70
C GLY A 65 20.84 3.54 14.41
N ALA A 66 21.71 4.36 14.99
CA ALA A 66 22.86 3.89 15.78
C ALA A 66 22.44 3.09 17.03
N ASP A 67 21.23 3.31 17.55
CA ASP A 67 20.60 2.56 18.63
C ASP A 67 19.99 1.21 18.20
N GLY A 68 20.11 0.85 16.92
CA GLY A 68 19.55 -0.35 16.35
C GLY A 68 18.04 -0.29 16.05
N LYS A 69 17.36 0.80 16.40
CA LYS A 69 15.91 0.96 16.20
C LYS A 69 15.59 1.41 14.78
N VAL A 70 14.44 0.93 14.27
CA VAL A 70 13.91 1.41 12.99
C VAL A 70 13.47 2.87 13.15
N ASN A 71 13.96 3.76 12.28
CA ASN A 71 13.74 5.20 12.39
C ASN A 71 12.94 5.80 11.23
N ASN A 72 12.58 5.01 10.23
CA ASN A 72 11.88 5.45 9.02
C ASN A 72 10.52 4.78 8.80
N ALA A 73 9.98 4.07 9.80
CA ALA A 73 8.71 3.36 9.65
C ALA A 73 7.51 4.31 9.63
N VAL A 74 6.60 4.05 8.69
CA VAL A 74 5.31 4.73 8.52
C VAL A 74 4.21 3.69 8.51
N LEU A 75 3.16 3.89 9.30
CA LEU A 75 2.01 3.00 9.39
C LEU A 75 0.81 3.64 8.69
N LEU A 76 0.23 2.93 7.72
CA LEU A 76 -0.98 3.36 7.01
C LEU A 76 -2.15 2.42 7.33
N LEU A 77 -3.23 2.98 7.88
CA LEU A 77 -4.39 2.24 8.37
C LEU A 77 -5.60 2.47 7.47
N HIS A 78 -6.17 1.38 6.95
CA HIS A 78 -7.30 1.40 6.02
C HIS A 78 -8.63 1.67 6.72
N GLY A 79 -9.62 2.16 5.96
CA GLY A 79 -11.00 2.35 6.41
C GLY A 79 -11.78 1.03 6.54
N THR A 80 -13.02 1.12 7.05
CA THR A 80 -13.88 -0.02 7.45
C THR A 80 -14.01 -1.12 6.38
N THR A 81 -14.15 -0.77 5.12
CA THR A 81 -14.36 -1.73 4.01
C THR A 81 -13.08 -2.06 3.26
N GLY A 82 -11.95 -1.44 3.63
CA GLY A 82 -10.68 -1.55 2.94
C GLY A 82 -9.80 -2.69 3.46
N THR A 83 -8.61 -2.72 2.88
CA THR A 83 -7.45 -3.51 3.29
C THR A 83 -6.21 -2.64 3.15
N GLY A 84 -5.05 -3.08 3.62
CA GLY A 84 -3.78 -2.38 3.42
C GLY A 84 -3.51 -2.05 1.94
N ARG A 85 -3.95 -2.90 1.02
CA ARG A 85 -3.82 -2.68 -0.42
C ARG A 85 -4.59 -1.47 -0.97
N ALA A 86 -5.51 -0.87 -0.19
CA ALA A 86 -6.24 0.33 -0.61
C ALA A 86 -5.30 1.51 -0.94
N TYR A 87 -4.10 1.54 -0.37
CA TYR A 87 -3.08 2.55 -0.65
C TYR A 87 -2.21 2.23 -1.88
N LEU A 88 -2.35 1.05 -2.49
CA LEU A 88 -1.53 0.60 -3.62
C LEU A 88 -2.14 0.91 -4.99
N THR A 89 -3.09 1.82 -5.07
CA THR A 89 -3.60 2.28 -6.38
C THR A 89 -2.52 3.06 -7.14
N PRO A 90 -2.53 3.05 -8.48
CA PRO A 90 -1.54 3.80 -9.28
C PRO A 90 -1.46 5.29 -8.90
N LEU A 91 -2.61 5.91 -8.59
CA LEU A 91 -2.66 7.30 -8.15
C LEU A 91 -1.96 7.51 -6.82
N MET A 92 -2.28 6.69 -5.80
CA MET A 92 -1.64 6.79 -4.48
C MET A 92 -0.14 6.54 -4.56
N GLN A 93 0.29 5.56 -5.34
CA GLN A 93 1.70 5.29 -5.53
C GLN A 93 2.43 6.47 -6.16
N LYS A 94 1.84 7.07 -7.19
CA LYS A 94 2.40 8.24 -7.88
C LYS A 94 2.51 9.45 -6.95
N GLU A 95 1.45 9.77 -6.21
CA GLU A 95 1.34 11.02 -5.47
C GLU A 95 1.93 10.96 -4.04
N LEU A 96 2.04 9.75 -3.46
CA LEU A 96 2.54 9.57 -2.09
C LEU A 96 3.91 8.88 -2.04
N PHE A 97 4.13 7.83 -2.85
CA PHE A 97 5.23 6.89 -2.65
C PHE A 97 6.36 6.99 -3.67
N ALA A 98 6.12 7.66 -4.80
CA ALA A 98 7.16 7.86 -5.82
C ALA A 98 8.31 8.72 -5.27
N ALA A 99 9.46 8.66 -5.95
CA ALA A 99 10.65 9.44 -5.57
C ALA A 99 10.34 10.94 -5.44
N GLY A 100 10.73 11.55 -4.32
CA GLY A 100 10.49 12.95 -4.01
C GLY A 100 9.11 13.27 -3.45
N GLN A 101 8.19 12.30 -3.37
CA GLN A 101 6.87 12.47 -2.79
C GLN A 101 6.92 12.42 -1.23
N PRO A 102 5.85 12.86 -0.53
CA PRO A 102 5.85 12.96 0.93
C PRO A 102 6.22 11.68 1.67
N LEU A 103 5.82 10.52 1.15
CA LEU A 103 6.11 9.19 1.70
C LEU A 103 6.95 8.36 0.72
N ASP A 104 7.94 8.98 0.11
CA ASP A 104 8.88 8.36 -0.83
C ASP A 104 9.38 7.00 -0.31
N ALA A 105 9.03 5.91 -1.03
CA ALA A 105 9.36 4.54 -0.65
C ALA A 105 10.86 4.22 -0.68
N SER A 106 11.69 5.06 -1.30
CA SER A 106 13.14 4.95 -1.20
C SER A 106 13.71 5.42 0.14
N ARG A 107 12.92 6.20 0.90
CA ARG A 107 13.29 6.79 2.18
C ARG A 107 12.54 6.21 3.37
N TYR A 108 11.28 5.81 3.16
CA TYR A 108 10.41 5.34 4.22
C TYR A 108 10.11 3.85 4.09
N TYR A 109 9.99 3.18 5.23
CA TYR A 109 9.45 1.84 5.34
C TYR A 109 7.97 1.93 5.63
N ILE A 110 7.15 1.77 4.60
CA ILE A 110 5.70 1.96 4.64
C ILE A 110 5.05 0.63 4.93
N ILE A 111 4.28 0.55 6.01
CA ILE A 111 3.63 -0.66 6.51
C ILE A 111 2.12 -0.46 6.39
N MET A 112 1.45 -1.37 5.71
CA MET A 112 0.02 -1.33 5.39
C MET A 112 -0.63 -2.64 5.84
N PRO A 113 -0.97 -2.79 7.13
CA PRO A 113 -1.60 -4.01 7.62
C PRO A 113 -3.08 -4.09 7.25
N ASP A 114 -3.59 -5.31 7.16
CA ASP A 114 -5.01 -5.60 7.22
C ASP A 114 -5.43 -5.72 8.69
N GLY A 115 -6.49 -5.03 9.07
CA GLY A 115 -7.05 -5.16 10.42
C GLY A 115 -7.68 -6.53 10.65
N ILE A 116 -7.81 -6.96 11.91
CA ILE A 116 -8.60 -8.13 12.30
C ILE A 116 -10.00 -8.01 11.69
N GLY A 117 -10.47 -9.08 11.08
CA GLY A 117 -11.77 -9.11 10.39
C GLY A 117 -11.71 -8.66 8.93
N ARG A 118 -10.52 -8.32 8.38
CA ARG A 118 -10.36 -7.79 7.02
C ARG A 118 -9.28 -8.50 6.22
N GLY A 119 -9.41 -8.40 4.90
CA GLY A 119 -8.40 -8.83 3.93
C GLY A 119 -7.88 -10.24 4.15
N GLY A 120 -6.56 -10.35 4.25
CA GLY A 120 -5.83 -11.58 4.56
C GLY A 120 -5.69 -11.90 6.04
N SER A 121 -6.06 -10.96 6.96
CA SER A 121 -6.03 -11.19 8.40
C SER A 121 -7.16 -12.11 8.85
N SER A 122 -7.01 -12.73 10.05
CA SER A 122 -8.02 -13.58 10.67
C SER A 122 -9.38 -12.89 10.76
N LYS A 123 -10.43 -13.58 10.36
CA LYS A 123 -11.79 -13.04 10.26
C LYS A 123 -12.85 -14.12 10.48
N PRO A 124 -14.08 -13.74 10.85
CA PRO A 124 -15.17 -14.70 11.09
C PRO A 124 -15.43 -15.66 9.92
N SER A 125 -15.28 -15.19 8.67
CA SER A 125 -15.55 -15.99 7.48
C SER A 125 -14.53 -17.10 7.21
N ASP A 126 -13.39 -17.14 7.90
CA ASP A 126 -12.36 -18.14 7.63
C ASP A 126 -12.78 -19.55 8.09
N ALA A 127 -13.15 -19.73 9.36
CA ALA A 127 -13.61 -21.02 9.87
C ALA A 127 -14.57 -20.88 11.06
N LEU A 128 -14.30 -19.96 11.97
CA LEU A 128 -15.01 -19.87 13.25
C LEU A 128 -16.41 -19.27 13.12
N ARG A 129 -16.67 -18.48 12.08
CA ARG A 129 -17.96 -17.86 11.81
C ARG A 129 -18.53 -17.15 13.05
N ALA A 130 -19.69 -17.59 13.57
CA ALA A 130 -20.32 -17.05 14.76
C ALA A 130 -19.50 -17.28 16.07
N ASN A 131 -18.55 -18.22 16.05
CA ASN A 131 -17.66 -18.49 17.17
C ASN A 131 -16.38 -17.65 17.15
N PHE A 132 -16.19 -16.81 16.15
CA PHE A 132 -15.08 -15.85 16.17
C PHE A 132 -15.29 -14.85 17.30
N PRO A 133 -14.26 -14.55 18.12
CA PRO A 133 -14.38 -13.61 19.23
C PRO A 133 -14.96 -12.26 18.79
N ARG A 134 -15.76 -11.67 19.66
CA ARG A 134 -16.17 -10.28 19.49
C ARG A 134 -14.93 -9.40 19.65
N TYR A 135 -14.69 -8.54 18.67
CA TYR A 135 -13.53 -7.64 18.67
C TYR A 135 -13.95 -6.19 18.41
N GLY A 136 -13.15 -5.29 18.93
CA GLY A 136 -13.30 -3.84 18.76
C GLY A 136 -12.00 -3.18 18.32
N TYR A 137 -11.98 -1.85 18.38
CA TYR A 137 -10.79 -1.09 17.98
C TYR A 137 -9.54 -1.43 18.78
N ASN A 138 -9.67 -1.65 20.09
CA ASN A 138 -8.53 -2.00 20.93
C ASN A 138 -7.89 -3.32 20.52
N ASP A 139 -8.69 -4.30 20.08
CA ASP A 139 -8.18 -5.57 19.59
C ASP A 139 -7.44 -5.40 18.26
N VAL A 140 -7.95 -4.55 17.39
CA VAL A 140 -7.27 -4.21 16.12
C VAL A 140 -5.96 -3.49 16.38
N VAL A 141 -5.94 -2.53 17.31
CA VAL A 141 -4.73 -1.81 17.72
C VAL A 141 -3.71 -2.76 18.32
N GLU A 142 -4.14 -3.66 19.22
CA GLU A 142 -3.26 -4.70 19.82
C GLU A 142 -2.65 -5.60 18.75
N GLY A 143 -3.46 -6.03 17.76
CA GLY A 143 -2.96 -6.80 16.63
C GLY A 143 -1.88 -6.05 15.85
N HIS A 144 -2.12 -4.80 15.51
CA HIS A 144 -1.13 -3.97 14.79
C HIS A 144 0.12 -3.72 15.65
N TYR A 145 -0.03 -3.48 16.95
CA TYR A 145 1.09 -3.29 17.86
C TYR A 145 1.99 -4.53 17.88
N ARG A 146 1.42 -5.72 18.01
CA ARG A 146 2.15 -6.98 18.01
C ARG A 146 2.79 -7.28 16.65
N LEU A 147 2.09 -7.00 15.54
CA LEU A 147 2.69 -7.09 14.21
C LEU A 147 3.95 -6.21 14.10
N LEU A 148 3.86 -4.96 14.55
CA LEU A 148 4.98 -4.02 14.47
C LEU A 148 6.14 -4.48 15.36
N THR A 149 5.88 -4.76 16.63
CA THR A 149 6.92 -4.99 17.63
C THR A 149 7.47 -6.42 17.59
N GLU A 150 6.61 -7.42 17.49
CA GLU A 150 7.00 -8.83 17.50
C GLU A 150 7.33 -9.34 16.08
N GLY A 151 6.56 -8.94 15.06
CA GLY A 151 6.72 -9.39 13.68
C GLY A 151 7.82 -8.64 12.94
N LEU A 152 7.68 -7.33 12.82
CA LEU A 152 8.53 -6.48 12.00
C LEU A 152 9.71 -5.85 12.76
N LYS A 153 9.74 -5.99 14.09
CA LYS A 153 10.75 -5.40 14.98
C LYS A 153 10.84 -3.87 14.83
N VAL A 154 9.66 -3.25 14.74
CA VAL A 154 9.46 -1.80 14.68
C VAL A 154 8.86 -1.36 16.00
N ASP A 155 9.61 -0.60 16.80
CA ASP A 155 9.21 -0.05 18.09
C ASP A 155 9.02 1.48 18.05
N HIS A 156 9.29 2.09 16.90
CA HIS A 156 9.13 3.52 16.68
C HIS A 156 8.53 3.80 15.31
N LEU A 157 7.48 4.61 15.29
CA LEU A 157 6.82 5.08 14.06
C LEU A 157 7.11 6.56 13.86
N ARG A 158 7.56 6.91 12.67
CA ARG A 158 7.73 8.30 12.27
C ARG A 158 6.41 8.97 11.96
N LEU A 159 5.46 8.21 11.46
CA LEU A 159 4.12 8.69 11.13
C LEU A 159 3.13 7.54 11.23
N VAL A 160 1.93 7.86 11.72
CA VAL A 160 0.71 7.04 11.56
C VAL A 160 -0.28 7.88 10.79
N LEU A 161 -0.85 7.30 9.73
CA LEU A 161 -1.90 7.91 8.92
C LEU A 161 -3.02 6.92 8.74
N GLY A 162 -4.24 7.34 8.98
CA GLY A 162 -5.43 6.52 8.82
C GLY A 162 -6.51 7.19 8.00
N THR A 163 -7.35 6.39 7.40
CA THR A 163 -8.55 6.85 6.69
C THR A 163 -9.79 6.27 7.33
N SER A 164 -10.80 7.11 7.64
CA SER A 164 -12.06 6.69 8.24
C SER A 164 -11.85 5.94 9.57
N MET A 165 -12.03 4.63 9.61
CA MET A 165 -11.83 3.78 10.78
C MET A 165 -10.36 3.73 11.26
N GLY A 166 -9.44 3.86 10.30
CA GLY A 166 -8.00 3.77 10.56
C GLY A 166 -7.39 4.94 11.28
#